data_1b4a63a71859985a6f33258b3c3cf28d
#
_entry.id   1b4a63a71859985a6f33258b3c3cf28d
#
_cell.length_a   1.000
_cell.length_b   1.000
_cell.length_c   1.000
_cell.angle_alpha   90.00
_cell.angle_beta   90.00
_cell.angle_gamma   90.00
#
_symmetry.space_group_name_H-M   'P 1'
#
loop_
_entity.id
_entity.type
_entity.pdbx_description
1 polymer ?
#
loop_
_entity_poly.entity_id
_entity_poly.type
_entity_poly.pdbx_seq_one_letter_code
_entity_poly.pdbx_strand_id
1 'polypeptide(L)'
;MFGYRSNVPKVRLTTDRLVVRLVHERDAWRLADYYAENRQFLKPWEPVRDESHCYPSGWQARLSMITEFHKQGSAFYFALLDPEEKEIIGIANFSNEVRGSFHACYLGYSIGQKWQGQGLMYEALTVAIRYMQRTQHIHRIMANYMPHNQRSGNLLADRKSVV
;
A
#
# COMPACT_ATOMS: atom_id res chain seq x y z
N MET A 1 10.59 -32.98 -12.21
CA MET A 1 9.70 -32.15 -11.38
C MET A 1 10.12 -30.69 -11.56
N PHE A 2 9.49 -29.98 -12.47
CA PHE A 2 9.79 -28.56 -12.66
C PHE A 2 9.07 -27.77 -11.56
N GLY A 3 9.84 -27.30 -10.59
CA GLY A 3 9.31 -26.41 -9.56
C GLY A 3 8.86 -25.10 -10.21
N TYR A 4 7.59 -24.84 -10.22
CA TYR A 4 7.02 -23.54 -10.52
C TYR A 4 7.57 -22.55 -9.47
N ARG A 5 8.64 -21.86 -9.81
CA ARG A 5 9.05 -20.67 -9.05
C ARG A 5 7.93 -19.66 -9.21
N SER A 6 7.25 -19.38 -8.12
CA SER A 6 6.26 -18.30 -8.12
C SER A 6 6.98 -17.01 -8.54
N ASN A 7 6.61 -16.45 -9.67
CA ASN A 7 7.16 -15.18 -10.17
C ASN A 7 6.68 -13.96 -9.36
N VAL A 8 6.23 -14.16 -8.14
CA VAL A 8 5.84 -13.05 -7.26
C VAL A 8 7.11 -12.37 -6.78
N PRO A 9 7.27 -11.06 -7.04
CA PRO A 9 8.43 -10.34 -6.54
C PRO A 9 8.45 -10.35 -5.02
N LYS A 10 9.58 -10.71 -4.44
CA LYS A 10 9.82 -10.64 -2.99
C LYS A 10 10.35 -9.26 -2.66
N VAL A 11 9.44 -8.33 -2.40
CA VAL A 11 9.79 -6.95 -2.05
C VAL A 11 9.57 -6.74 -0.56
N ARG A 12 10.65 -6.56 0.17
CA ARG A 12 10.64 -6.25 1.59
C ARG A 12 11.65 -5.15 1.86
N LEU A 13 11.13 -3.96 2.14
CA LEU A 13 11.90 -2.76 2.43
C LEU A 13 11.87 -2.52 3.93
N THR A 14 12.96 -2.02 4.47
CA THR A 14 13.06 -1.70 5.90
C THR A 14 13.40 -0.24 6.10
N THR A 15 12.83 0.35 7.12
CA THR A 15 13.17 1.67 7.63
C THR A 15 13.55 1.57 9.12
N ASP A 16 13.84 2.67 9.77
CA ASP A 16 14.19 2.65 11.20
C ASP A 16 13.04 2.12 12.07
N ARG A 17 11.79 2.33 11.66
CA ARG A 17 10.61 2.00 12.47
C ARG A 17 9.63 1.05 11.81
N LEU A 18 9.81 0.71 10.52
CA LEU A 18 8.83 -0.02 9.74
C LEU A 18 9.46 -1.11 8.88
N VAL A 19 8.66 -2.14 8.62
CA VAL A 19 8.81 -3.02 7.47
C VAL A 19 7.77 -2.63 6.44
N VAL A 20 8.20 -2.38 5.21
CA VAL A 20 7.34 -2.00 4.09
C VAL A 20 7.51 -3.08 3.02
N ARG A 21 6.53 -3.94 2.89
CA ARG A 21 6.60 -5.08 1.97
C ARG A 21 5.29 -5.31 1.23
N LEU A 22 5.35 -6.01 0.12
CA LEU A 22 4.15 -6.42 -0.59
C LEU A 22 3.30 -7.33 0.30
N VAL A 23 1.99 -7.14 0.25
CA VAL A 23 1.04 -8.05 0.90
C VAL A 23 1.06 -9.40 0.20
N HIS A 24 0.81 -10.47 0.94
CA HIS A 24 0.71 -11.83 0.44
C HIS A 24 -0.45 -12.58 1.11
N GLU A 25 -0.73 -13.79 0.66
CA GLU A 25 -1.90 -14.56 1.13
C GLU A 25 -1.96 -14.76 2.65
N ARG A 26 -0.81 -14.81 3.32
CA ARG A 26 -0.72 -14.94 4.78
C ARG A 26 -1.13 -13.68 5.54
N ASP A 27 -1.36 -12.57 4.86
CA ASP A 27 -1.74 -11.30 5.49
C ASP A 27 -3.26 -11.12 5.63
N ALA A 28 -4.06 -12.11 5.26
CA ALA A 28 -5.52 -12.01 5.30
C ALA A 28 -6.04 -11.56 6.67
N TRP A 29 -5.55 -12.13 7.75
CA TRP A 29 -5.95 -11.77 9.10
C TRP A 29 -5.43 -10.39 9.52
N ARG A 30 -4.21 -10.01 9.14
CA ARG A 30 -3.65 -8.67 9.42
C ARG A 30 -4.44 -7.58 8.71
N LEU A 31 -4.83 -7.81 7.47
CA LEU A 31 -5.66 -6.87 6.70
C LEU A 31 -7.05 -6.76 7.29
N ALA A 32 -7.66 -7.90 7.65
CA ALA A 32 -8.96 -7.91 8.32
C ALA A 32 -8.94 -7.12 9.62
N ASP A 33 -7.94 -7.33 10.46
CA ASP A 33 -7.77 -6.60 11.73
C ASP A 33 -7.58 -5.11 11.51
N TYR A 34 -6.75 -4.73 10.54
CA TYR A 34 -6.53 -3.32 10.18
C TYR A 34 -7.84 -2.62 9.78
N TYR A 35 -8.62 -3.23 8.90
CA TYR A 35 -9.89 -2.63 8.46
C TYR A 35 -10.98 -2.69 9.52
N ALA A 36 -11.03 -3.73 10.33
CA ALA A 36 -11.97 -3.80 11.46
C ALA A 36 -11.69 -2.70 12.49
N GLU A 37 -10.44 -2.54 12.89
CA GLU A 37 -10.03 -1.53 13.88
C GLU A 37 -10.25 -0.09 13.38
N ASN A 38 -10.00 0.15 12.10
CA ASN A 38 -10.02 1.51 11.53
C ASN A 38 -11.28 1.83 10.71
N ARG A 39 -12.29 0.96 10.72
CA ARG A 39 -13.49 1.09 9.88
C ARG A 39 -14.17 2.46 10.01
N GLN A 40 -14.45 2.90 11.23
CA GLN A 40 -15.11 4.18 11.48
C GLN A 40 -14.21 5.35 11.12
N PHE A 41 -12.94 5.25 11.44
CA PHE A 41 -11.96 6.28 11.18
C PHE A 41 -11.72 6.50 9.68
N LEU A 42 -11.62 5.44 8.89
CA LEU A 42 -11.35 5.52 7.45
C LEU A 42 -12.59 5.85 6.60
N LYS A 43 -13.78 5.59 7.12
CA LYS A 43 -15.04 5.77 6.39
C LYS A 43 -15.20 7.12 5.69
N PRO A 44 -14.85 8.28 6.28
CA PRO A 44 -14.96 9.57 5.61
C PRO A 44 -13.96 9.79 4.47
N TRP A 45 -12.88 9.01 4.42
CA TRP A 45 -11.71 9.25 3.59
C TRP A 45 -11.52 8.25 2.46
N GLU A 46 -12.20 7.13 2.52
CA GLU A 46 -12.09 6.04 1.57
C GLU A 46 -13.44 5.74 0.90
N PRO A 47 -13.42 5.11 -0.28
CA PRO A 47 -14.63 4.55 -0.86
C PRO A 47 -15.32 3.59 0.11
N VAL A 48 -16.64 3.50 0.02
CA VAL A 48 -17.43 2.58 0.86
C VAL A 48 -16.93 1.15 0.64
N ARG A 49 -16.51 0.53 1.74
CA ARG A 49 -16.07 -0.87 1.75
C ARG A 49 -17.12 -1.73 2.43
N ASP A 50 -17.40 -2.90 1.87
CA ASP A 50 -18.29 -3.85 2.51
C ASP A 50 -17.66 -4.51 3.75
N GLU A 51 -18.46 -5.19 4.56
CA GLU A 51 -18.02 -5.80 5.80
C GLU A 51 -16.99 -6.91 5.60
N SER A 52 -16.93 -7.52 4.43
CA SER A 52 -15.99 -8.61 4.16
C SER A 52 -14.52 -8.19 4.31
N HIS A 53 -14.22 -6.89 4.26
CA HIS A 53 -12.89 -6.36 4.54
C HIS A 53 -12.47 -6.54 6.00
N CYS A 54 -13.41 -6.72 6.91
CA CYS A 54 -13.16 -6.92 8.33
C CYS A 54 -12.97 -8.40 8.72
N TYR A 55 -13.04 -9.31 7.76
CA TYR A 55 -12.92 -10.75 8.00
C TYR A 55 -11.82 -11.37 7.14
N PRO A 56 -11.00 -12.30 7.69
CA PRO A 56 -9.94 -12.96 6.90
C PRO A 56 -10.46 -13.65 5.65
N SER A 57 -11.64 -14.29 5.72
CA SER A 57 -12.26 -14.96 4.56
C SER A 57 -12.57 -14.02 3.40
N GLY A 58 -12.86 -12.76 3.68
CA GLY A 58 -13.09 -11.74 2.66
C GLY A 58 -11.84 -11.33 1.91
N TRP A 59 -10.67 -11.65 2.42
CA TRP A 59 -9.39 -11.31 1.80
C TRP A 59 -8.80 -12.39 0.91
N GLN A 60 -9.27 -13.62 0.99
CA GLN A 60 -8.70 -14.72 0.20
C GLN A 60 -8.73 -14.47 -1.31
N ALA A 61 -9.91 -14.18 -1.87
CA ALA A 61 -10.04 -13.88 -3.28
C ALA A 61 -9.32 -12.57 -3.68
N ARG A 62 -9.39 -11.56 -2.82
CA ARG A 62 -8.70 -10.28 -3.05
C ARG A 62 -7.18 -10.46 -3.10
N LEU A 63 -6.61 -11.21 -2.18
CA LEU A 63 -5.17 -11.46 -2.13
C LEU A 63 -4.69 -12.31 -3.30
N SER A 64 -5.49 -13.28 -3.76
CA SER A 64 -5.18 -14.01 -4.99
C SER A 64 -5.10 -13.08 -6.19
N MET A 65 -6.05 -12.17 -6.34
CA MET A 65 -6.04 -11.15 -7.40
C MET A 65 -4.84 -10.20 -7.28
N ILE A 66 -4.57 -9.72 -6.07
CA ILE A 66 -3.42 -8.84 -5.79
C ILE A 66 -2.11 -9.55 -6.14
N THR A 67 -1.97 -10.82 -5.79
CA THR A 67 -0.81 -11.64 -6.13
C THR A 67 -0.59 -11.72 -7.65
N GLU A 68 -1.65 -11.87 -8.42
CA GLU A 68 -1.54 -11.84 -9.89
C GLU A 68 -1.10 -10.48 -10.41
N PHE A 69 -1.60 -9.38 -9.83
CA PHE A 69 -1.11 -8.03 -10.18
C PHE A 69 0.37 -7.87 -9.88
N HIS A 70 0.85 -8.38 -8.74
CA HIS A 70 2.28 -8.36 -8.40
C HIS A 70 3.11 -9.15 -9.42
N LYS A 71 2.65 -10.33 -9.83
CA LYS A 71 3.32 -11.16 -10.84
C LYS A 71 3.43 -10.47 -12.20
N GLN A 72 2.37 -9.78 -12.59
CA GLN A 72 2.28 -9.06 -13.86
C GLN A 72 3.00 -7.71 -13.82
N GLY A 73 3.36 -7.21 -12.63
CA GLY A 73 3.89 -5.87 -12.46
C GLY A 73 2.89 -4.75 -12.80
N SER A 74 1.60 -5.03 -12.69
CA SER A 74 0.53 -4.08 -13.01
C SER A 74 0.05 -3.28 -11.80
N ALA A 75 0.32 -3.75 -10.60
CA ALA A 75 0.07 -3.04 -9.35
C ALA A 75 0.99 -3.58 -8.25
N PHE A 76 1.25 -2.75 -7.24
CA PHE A 76 2.08 -3.08 -6.10
C PHE A 76 1.38 -2.62 -4.82
N TYR A 77 0.93 -3.56 -4.01
CA TYR A 77 0.20 -3.32 -2.77
C TYR A 77 1.13 -3.55 -1.59
N PHE A 78 1.56 -2.44 -0.95
CA PHE A 78 2.45 -2.48 0.21
C PHE A 78 1.67 -2.41 1.51
N ALA A 79 2.04 -3.26 2.45
CA ALA A 79 1.69 -3.12 3.85
C ALA A 79 2.84 -2.42 4.59
N LEU A 80 2.48 -1.49 5.47
CA LEU A 80 3.36 -0.90 6.46
C LEU A 80 3.16 -1.69 7.74
N LEU A 81 4.21 -2.34 8.24
CA LEU A 81 4.14 -3.19 9.43
C LEU A 81 5.11 -2.69 10.50
N ASP A 82 4.82 -3.05 11.74
CA ASP A 82 5.78 -2.92 12.82
C ASP A 82 7.04 -3.77 12.53
N PRO A 83 8.18 -3.50 13.19
CA PRO A 83 9.44 -4.22 12.89
C PRO A 83 9.35 -5.74 13.06
N GLU A 84 8.45 -6.22 13.90
CA GLU A 84 8.23 -7.66 14.11
C GLU A 84 7.16 -8.26 13.18
N GLU A 85 6.59 -7.45 12.30
CA GLU A 85 5.54 -7.82 11.33
C GLU A 85 4.29 -8.43 11.98
N LYS A 86 3.93 -7.97 13.18
CA LYS A 86 2.76 -8.46 13.91
C LYS A 86 1.47 -7.84 13.42
N GLU A 87 1.48 -6.53 13.14
CA GLU A 87 0.28 -5.80 12.71
C GLU A 87 0.55 -4.87 11.54
N ILE A 88 -0.48 -4.62 10.76
CA ILE A 88 -0.47 -3.61 9.71
C ILE A 88 -0.77 -2.25 10.33
N ILE A 89 0.15 -1.32 10.15
CA ILE A 89 0.08 0.07 10.59
C ILE A 89 -0.61 0.93 9.55
N GLY A 90 -0.39 0.61 8.28
CA GLY A 90 -0.93 1.34 7.14
C GLY A 90 -0.75 0.59 5.85
N ILE A 91 -1.25 1.18 4.78
CA ILE A 91 -1.22 0.60 3.42
C ILE A 91 -0.80 1.67 2.43
N ALA A 92 0.00 1.27 1.45
CA ALA A 92 0.36 2.11 0.31
C ALA A 92 0.27 1.30 -0.98
N ASN A 93 -0.68 1.64 -1.84
CA ASN A 93 -0.99 0.89 -3.04
C ASN A 93 -0.62 1.69 -4.28
N PHE A 94 0.26 1.14 -5.10
CA PHE A 94 0.57 1.64 -6.43
C PHE A 94 -0.20 0.80 -7.44
N SER A 95 -1.11 1.43 -8.17
CA SER A 95 -2.05 0.74 -9.06
C SER A 95 -2.21 1.47 -10.38
N ASN A 96 -2.94 0.84 -11.31
CA ASN A 96 -3.18 1.36 -12.65
C ASN A 96 -1.88 1.77 -13.34
N GLU A 97 -0.91 0.88 -13.31
CA GLU A 97 0.40 1.12 -13.91
C GLU A 97 0.28 1.19 -15.43
N VAL A 98 0.68 2.32 -16.00
CA VAL A 98 0.74 2.54 -17.44
C VAL A 98 2.20 2.57 -17.85
N ARG A 99 2.62 1.53 -18.54
CA ARG A 99 3.96 1.42 -19.13
C ARG A 99 4.02 2.09 -20.51
N GLY A 100 5.08 1.90 -21.24
CA GLY A 100 5.32 2.58 -22.49
C GLY A 100 5.92 3.97 -22.27
N SER A 101 5.45 4.98 -22.99
CA SER A 101 6.01 6.35 -22.90
C SER A 101 5.63 7.08 -21.60
N PHE A 102 4.60 6.66 -20.89
CA PHE A 102 4.12 7.34 -19.68
C PHE A 102 4.82 6.92 -18.40
N HIS A 103 5.09 5.64 -18.22
CA HIS A 103 5.67 5.07 -16.99
C HIS A 103 5.06 5.68 -15.72
N ALA A 104 3.74 5.60 -15.61
CA ALA A 104 2.97 6.27 -14.57
C ALA A 104 2.12 5.28 -13.77
N CYS A 105 1.82 5.61 -12.54
CA CYS A 105 0.86 4.88 -11.72
C CYS A 105 0.14 5.82 -10.75
N TYR A 106 -0.92 5.31 -10.11
CA TYR A 106 -1.61 5.98 -9.03
C TYR A 106 -1.16 5.45 -7.69
N LEU A 107 -1.03 6.33 -6.71
CA LEU A 107 -0.76 6.02 -5.31
C LEU A 107 -1.99 6.32 -4.46
N GLY A 108 -2.49 5.30 -3.76
CA GLY A 108 -3.44 5.44 -2.67
C GLY A 108 -2.81 4.95 -1.37
N TYR A 109 -3.07 5.61 -0.25
CA TYR A 109 -2.53 5.23 1.04
C TYR A 109 -3.47 5.55 2.19
N SER A 110 -3.34 4.80 3.26
CA SER A 110 -4.02 5.04 4.53
C SER A 110 -3.15 4.60 5.69
N ILE A 111 -3.40 5.16 6.86
CA ILE A 111 -2.70 4.82 8.10
C ILE A 111 -3.71 4.64 9.22
N GLY A 112 -3.46 3.69 10.12
CA GLY A 112 -4.31 3.45 11.27
C GLY A 112 -4.37 4.66 12.20
N GLN A 113 -5.54 4.89 12.81
CA GLN A 113 -5.81 6.08 13.63
C GLN A 113 -4.77 6.28 14.74
N LYS A 114 -4.41 5.21 15.45
CA LYS A 114 -3.44 5.27 16.58
C LYS A 114 -2.01 5.58 16.13
N TRP A 115 -1.72 5.47 14.84
CA TRP A 115 -0.38 5.66 14.29
C TRP A 115 -0.18 7.00 13.59
N GLN A 116 -1.20 7.84 13.54
CA GLN A 116 -1.14 9.15 12.90
C GLN A 116 -0.21 10.14 13.63
N GLY A 117 0.27 11.11 12.87
CA GLY A 117 1.04 12.23 13.42
C GLY A 117 2.45 11.88 13.89
N GLN A 118 2.98 10.74 13.48
CA GLN A 118 4.32 10.26 13.87
C GLN A 118 5.32 10.25 12.70
N GLY A 119 4.92 10.70 11.51
CA GLY A 119 5.76 10.67 10.33
C GLY A 119 5.94 9.28 9.68
N LEU A 120 5.21 8.28 10.11
CA LEU A 120 5.36 6.90 9.64
C LEU A 120 5.01 6.73 8.16
N MET A 121 3.94 7.36 7.69
CA MET A 121 3.57 7.30 6.28
C MET A 121 4.63 7.99 5.40
N TYR A 122 5.17 9.12 5.82
CA TYR A 122 6.26 9.79 5.11
C TYR A 122 7.48 8.88 4.99
N GLU A 123 7.88 8.24 6.09
CA GLU A 123 9.00 7.30 6.13
C GLU A 123 8.77 6.11 5.18
N ALA A 124 7.60 5.50 5.22
CA ALA A 124 7.23 4.38 4.36
C ALA A 124 7.21 4.75 2.87
N LEU A 125 6.57 5.87 2.54
CA LEU A 125 6.50 6.36 1.15
C LEU A 125 7.87 6.71 0.59
N THR A 126 8.81 7.14 1.43
CA THR A 126 10.18 7.42 0.99
C THR A 126 10.84 6.19 0.37
N VAL A 127 10.74 5.04 1.02
CA VAL A 127 11.36 3.81 0.51
C VAL A 127 10.52 3.16 -0.60
N ALA A 128 9.20 3.20 -0.48
CA ALA A 128 8.31 2.62 -1.48
C ALA A 128 8.38 3.36 -2.83
N ILE A 129 8.34 4.69 -2.82
CA ILE A 129 8.47 5.51 -4.03
C ILE A 129 9.84 5.29 -4.68
N ARG A 130 10.91 5.26 -3.88
CA ARG A 130 12.26 4.96 -4.39
C ARG A 130 12.32 3.60 -5.08
N TYR A 131 11.68 2.59 -4.51
CA TYR A 131 11.57 1.27 -5.14
C TYR A 131 10.82 1.34 -6.47
N MET A 132 9.68 2.01 -6.51
CA MET A 132 8.90 2.18 -7.75
C MET A 132 9.70 2.91 -8.83
N GLN A 133 10.43 3.95 -8.47
CA GLN A 133 11.24 4.71 -9.43
C GLN A 133 12.45 3.93 -9.93
N ARG A 134 13.20 3.30 -9.03
CA ARG A 134 14.48 2.66 -9.38
C ARG A 134 14.36 1.25 -9.90
N THR A 135 13.44 0.46 -9.35
CA THR A 135 13.28 -0.96 -9.69
C THR A 135 12.17 -1.17 -10.71
N GLN A 136 11.06 -0.47 -10.57
CA GLN A 136 9.92 -0.59 -11.49
C GLN A 136 9.95 0.45 -12.62
N HIS A 137 10.90 1.38 -12.60
CA HIS A 137 11.07 2.43 -13.62
C HIS A 137 9.83 3.30 -13.82
N ILE A 138 9.08 3.54 -12.76
CA ILE A 138 7.94 4.46 -12.76
C ILE A 138 8.46 5.88 -12.58
N HIS A 139 8.15 6.75 -13.54
CA HIS A 139 8.62 8.14 -13.54
C HIS A 139 7.60 9.12 -12.98
N ARG A 140 6.32 8.79 -13.09
CA ARG A 140 5.21 9.63 -12.63
C ARG A 140 4.31 8.87 -11.67
N ILE A 141 4.19 9.36 -10.46
CA ILE A 141 3.28 8.83 -9.45
C ILE A 141 2.24 9.90 -9.16
N MET A 142 0.97 9.57 -9.39
CA MET A 142 -0.17 10.47 -9.19
C MET A 142 -0.89 10.06 -7.92
N ALA A 143 -1.19 11.01 -7.07
CA ALA A 143 -1.96 10.79 -5.85
C ALA A 143 -3.06 11.84 -5.75
N ASN A 144 -4.27 11.39 -5.48
CA ASN A 144 -5.40 12.25 -5.26
C ASN A 144 -5.75 12.29 -3.77
N TYR A 145 -6.20 13.42 -3.30
CA TYR A 145 -6.72 13.58 -1.94
C TYR A 145 -7.96 14.46 -1.94
N MET A 146 -8.82 14.25 -0.96
CA MET A 146 -9.99 15.12 -0.80
C MET A 146 -9.55 16.52 -0.37
N PRO A 147 -10.11 17.61 -0.93
CA PRO A 147 -9.66 18.98 -0.64
C PRO A 147 -9.61 19.34 0.85
N HIS A 148 -10.49 18.76 1.65
CA HIS A 148 -10.52 18.97 3.09
C HIS A 148 -9.58 18.05 3.89
N ASN A 149 -8.89 17.11 3.23
CA ASN A 149 -7.88 16.26 3.86
C ASN A 149 -6.50 16.93 3.84
N GLN A 150 -6.34 17.93 4.70
CA GLN A 150 -5.11 18.74 4.76
C GLN A 150 -3.87 17.89 5.12
N ARG A 151 -4.03 16.85 5.94
CA ARG A 151 -2.91 15.97 6.30
C ARG A 151 -2.33 15.27 5.08
N SER A 152 -3.18 14.73 4.23
CA SER A 152 -2.76 14.10 2.98
C SER A 152 -2.15 15.12 2.02
N GLY A 153 -2.77 16.28 1.86
CA GLY A 153 -2.24 17.36 1.02
C GLY A 153 -0.86 17.83 1.45
N ASN A 154 -0.65 18.03 2.75
CA ASN A 154 0.66 18.42 3.29
C ASN A 154 1.72 17.33 3.08
N LEU A 155 1.37 16.06 3.31
CA LEU A 155 2.28 14.95 3.07
C LEU A 155 2.74 14.90 1.60
N LEU A 156 1.83 15.07 0.67
CA LEU A 156 2.15 15.07 -0.77
C LEU A 156 2.97 16.29 -1.18
N ALA A 157 2.67 17.47 -0.63
CA ALA A 157 3.43 18.71 -0.86
C ALA A 157 4.88 18.57 -0.37
N ASP A 158 5.08 18.03 0.83
CA ASP A 158 6.41 17.78 1.41
C ASP A 158 7.28 16.84 0.56
N ARG A 159 6.66 16.01 -0.24
CA ARG A 159 7.36 15.10 -1.15
C ARG A 159 7.66 15.71 -2.53
N LYS A 160 7.50 17.01 -2.69
CA LYS A 160 7.66 17.73 -3.97
C LYS A 160 6.78 17.15 -5.09
N SER A 161 5.60 16.68 -4.71
CA SER A 161 4.61 16.22 -5.67
C SER A 161 4.06 17.41 -6.45
N VAL A 162 3.95 17.27 -7.75
CA VAL A 162 3.21 18.26 -8.56
C VAL A 162 1.75 17.94 -8.37
N VAL A 163 1.01 18.80 -7.71
CA VAL A 163 -0.43 18.70 -7.49
C VAL A 163 -1.15 19.24 -8.70
#